data_4aeac8b528b970047998d30db4d9cc5d
#
_entry.id   4aeac8b528b970047998d30db4d9cc5d
#
_cell.length_a   1.000
_cell.length_b   1.000
_cell.length_c   1.000
_cell.angle_alpha   90.00
_cell.angle_beta   90.00
_cell.angle_gamma   90.00
#
_symmetry.space_group_name_H-M   'P 1'
#
loop_
_entity.id
_entity.type
_entity.pdbx_description
1 polymer ?
#
loop_
_entity_poly.entity_id
_entity_poly.type
_entity_poly.pdbx_seq_one_letter_code
_entity_poly.pdbx_strand_id
1 'polypeptide(L)'
;MSDSPKGLPEDFEVYPSSRDAAAEFTAALSSLKQALKPADATTRARPGESYDDFIIRLAINATKNNAVLYRKNDSAEEAKIQAWLSLVGEKSKFAVLSQAIPAFQGLSFEQLREIALLSLEPIRINNVAQVLAEVYGVLLVVEPGFKAMKMDGCTFKLAQGTPVVGVALRYNRYDNFWFTLMHELAHVSLHYQYLDQPILDDLEEENDSEMEVEANLIAKDSLVSRENWRLIWNSRTDRRQFLMYCERANVHPAIAAGMVRHQAKNYKLYSDLVQVMDLREALGFAND
;
A
#
# COMPACT_ATOMS: atom_id res chain seq x y z
N MET A 1 18.70 -35.75 -47.04
CA MET A 1 18.55 -35.79 -45.57
C MET A 1 19.05 -34.47 -45.05
N SER A 2 18.14 -33.55 -44.75
CA SER A 2 18.43 -32.23 -44.23
C SER A 2 18.09 -32.25 -42.75
N ASP A 3 19.10 -32.21 -41.90
CA ASP A 3 18.94 -32.02 -40.47
C ASP A 3 18.51 -30.56 -40.20
N SER A 4 17.31 -30.38 -39.74
CA SER A 4 16.85 -29.10 -39.18
C SER A 4 17.46 -28.94 -37.78
N PRO A 5 17.94 -27.75 -37.37
CA PRO A 5 18.47 -27.56 -36.04
C PRO A 5 17.32 -27.65 -35.01
N LYS A 6 17.53 -28.47 -33.97
CA LYS A 6 16.65 -28.61 -32.83
C LYS A 6 16.44 -27.22 -32.20
N GLY A 7 15.17 -26.82 -32.02
CA GLY A 7 14.80 -25.60 -31.31
C GLY A 7 15.38 -25.60 -29.91
N LEU A 8 15.71 -24.39 -29.43
CA LEU A 8 16.09 -24.14 -28.04
C LEU A 8 14.94 -24.57 -27.12
N PRO A 9 15.22 -25.05 -25.90
CA PRO A 9 14.18 -25.35 -24.91
C PRO A 9 13.33 -24.11 -24.62
N GLU A 10 12.02 -24.31 -24.46
CA GLU A 10 11.04 -23.20 -24.20
C GLU A 10 11.27 -22.48 -22.88
N ASP A 11 12.17 -22.94 -22.02
CA ASP A 11 12.49 -22.35 -20.70
C ASP A 11 13.79 -21.53 -20.70
N PHE A 12 14.19 -20.94 -21.83
CA PHE A 12 15.36 -20.09 -21.86
C PHE A 12 15.00 -18.71 -21.29
N GLU A 13 15.15 -18.53 -19.96
CA GLU A 13 15.10 -17.21 -19.33
C GLU A 13 16.21 -16.34 -19.91
N VAL A 14 15.84 -15.34 -20.71
CA VAL A 14 16.78 -14.35 -21.23
C VAL A 14 17.12 -13.40 -20.08
N TYR A 15 18.21 -13.68 -19.39
CA TYR A 15 18.76 -12.68 -18.46
C TYR A 15 19.17 -11.45 -19.26
N PRO A 16 18.79 -10.23 -18.81
CA PRO A 16 19.22 -9.02 -19.48
C PRO A 16 20.73 -8.98 -19.59
N SER A 17 21.23 -8.54 -20.72
CA SER A 17 22.68 -8.45 -20.93
C SER A 17 23.26 -7.49 -19.87
N SER A 18 24.52 -7.67 -19.51
CA SER A 18 25.19 -6.78 -18.54
C SER A 18 25.18 -5.30 -18.98
N ARG A 19 25.03 -5.04 -20.28
CA ARG A 19 24.87 -3.71 -20.87
C ARG A 19 23.48 -3.13 -20.59
N ASP A 20 22.42 -3.94 -20.70
CA ASP A 20 21.04 -3.50 -20.48
C ASP A 20 20.83 -3.19 -18.99
N ALA A 21 21.34 -4.04 -18.10
CA ALA A 21 21.29 -3.80 -16.66
C ALA A 21 22.04 -2.52 -16.23
N ALA A 22 23.19 -2.23 -16.87
CA ALA A 22 23.92 -1.00 -16.60
C ALA A 22 23.19 0.25 -17.12
N ALA A 23 22.52 0.14 -18.28
CA ALA A 23 21.72 1.22 -18.84
C ALA A 23 20.47 1.50 -17.96
N GLU A 24 19.78 0.45 -17.53
CA GLU A 24 18.62 0.55 -16.61
C GLU A 24 19.03 1.20 -15.28
N PHE A 25 20.12 0.76 -14.67
CA PHE A 25 20.63 1.37 -13.44
C PHE A 25 20.98 2.84 -13.63
N THR A 26 21.65 3.21 -14.74
CA THR A 26 22.02 4.60 -15.03
C THR A 26 20.79 5.49 -15.21
N ALA A 27 19.77 4.98 -15.91
CA ALA A 27 18.50 5.66 -16.08
C ALA A 27 17.78 5.86 -14.76
N ALA A 28 17.67 4.81 -13.92
CA ALA A 28 17.09 4.87 -12.59
C ALA A 28 17.80 5.89 -11.70
N LEU A 29 19.12 5.86 -11.67
CA LEU A 29 19.95 6.78 -10.90
C LEU A 29 19.71 8.23 -11.31
N SER A 30 19.64 8.50 -12.62
CA SER A 30 19.38 9.83 -13.18
C SER A 30 17.99 10.33 -12.78
N SER A 31 16.95 9.52 -12.97
CA SER A 31 15.57 9.86 -12.65
C SER A 31 15.38 10.13 -11.16
N LEU A 32 15.97 9.29 -10.30
CA LEU A 32 15.92 9.47 -8.85
C LEU A 32 16.63 10.75 -8.38
N LYS A 33 17.82 11.06 -8.92
CA LYS A 33 18.54 12.31 -8.61
C LYS A 33 17.75 13.56 -9.03
N GLN A 34 16.99 13.47 -10.10
CA GLN A 34 16.14 14.57 -10.56
C GLN A 34 14.89 14.75 -9.72
N ALA A 35 14.29 13.64 -9.26
CA ALA A 35 13.01 13.63 -8.55
C ALA A 35 13.12 13.86 -7.04
N LEU A 36 14.19 13.40 -6.41
CA LEU A 36 14.41 13.46 -4.96
C LEU A 36 15.39 14.57 -4.57
N LYS A 37 15.23 15.07 -3.35
CA LYS A 37 16.09 16.10 -2.77
C LYS A 37 16.84 15.54 -1.55
N PRO A 38 17.96 16.17 -1.11
CA PRO A 38 18.63 15.75 0.12
C PRO A 38 17.72 15.69 1.34
N ALA A 39 16.73 16.58 1.45
CA ALA A 39 15.72 16.54 2.51
C ALA A 39 14.91 15.24 2.54
N ASP A 40 14.64 14.62 1.38
CA ASP A 40 13.91 13.36 1.29
C ASP A 40 14.70 12.17 1.87
N ALA A 41 16.03 12.27 1.92
CA ALA A 41 16.91 11.28 2.54
C ALA A 41 16.97 11.41 4.07
N THR A 42 16.73 12.60 4.63
CA THR A 42 16.99 12.89 6.05
C THR A 42 16.33 11.90 7.01
N THR A 43 15.10 11.46 6.71
CA THR A 43 14.33 10.53 7.54
C THR A 43 14.36 9.08 7.05
N ARG A 44 14.95 8.81 5.87
CA ARG A 44 14.89 7.52 5.18
C ARG A 44 16.26 6.90 4.91
N ALA A 45 17.33 7.68 5.00
CA ALA A 45 18.69 7.18 4.89
C ALA A 45 19.06 6.35 6.13
N ARG A 46 19.92 5.38 5.93
CA ARG A 46 20.47 4.57 7.02
C ARG A 46 21.46 5.41 7.86
N PRO A 47 21.71 5.05 9.11
CA PRO A 47 22.71 5.75 9.91
C PRO A 47 24.06 5.86 9.19
N GLY A 48 24.54 7.08 8.97
CA GLY A 48 25.82 7.35 8.27
C GLY A 48 25.77 7.26 6.74
N GLU A 49 24.62 6.99 6.14
CA GLU A 49 24.44 6.95 4.68
C GLU A 49 24.37 8.38 4.12
N SER A 50 25.19 8.68 3.11
CA SER A 50 25.09 9.95 2.38
C SER A 50 23.88 9.98 1.46
N TYR A 51 23.50 11.18 0.99
CA TYR A 51 22.43 11.33 -0.01
C TYR A 51 22.73 10.54 -1.29
N ASP A 52 23.96 10.59 -1.77
CA ASP A 52 24.34 9.84 -2.99
C ASP A 52 24.27 8.34 -2.78
N ASP A 53 24.71 7.82 -1.63
CA ASP A 53 24.59 6.39 -1.29
C ASP A 53 23.13 5.97 -1.17
N PHE A 54 22.27 6.81 -0.56
CA PHE A 54 20.83 6.60 -0.48
C PHE A 54 20.22 6.45 -1.88
N ILE A 55 20.51 7.37 -2.81
CA ILE A 55 19.99 7.32 -4.18
C ILE A 55 20.52 6.07 -4.92
N ILE A 56 21.81 5.73 -4.76
CA ILE A 56 22.39 4.53 -5.36
C ILE A 56 21.68 3.27 -4.84
N ARG A 57 21.43 3.17 -3.54
CA ARG A 57 20.70 2.06 -2.93
C ARG A 57 19.29 1.91 -3.49
N LEU A 58 18.55 3.00 -3.61
CA LEU A 58 17.22 2.98 -4.22
C LEU A 58 17.28 2.55 -5.68
N ALA A 59 18.25 3.03 -6.48
CA ALA A 59 18.43 2.65 -7.86
C ALA A 59 18.73 1.14 -8.02
N ILE A 60 19.59 0.58 -7.16
CA ILE A 60 19.89 -0.86 -7.14
C ILE A 60 18.64 -1.68 -6.82
N ASN A 61 17.85 -1.25 -5.84
CA ASN A 61 16.63 -1.97 -5.45
C ASN A 61 15.55 -1.88 -6.54
N ALA A 62 15.42 -0.75 -7.19
CA ALA A 62 14.49 -0.54 -8.28
C ALA A 62 14.79 -1.46 -9.47
N THR A 63 16.07 -1.57 -9.88
CA THR A 63 16.48 -2.44 -11.00
C THR A 63 16.37 -3.93 -10.68
N LYS A 64 16.58 -4.35 -9.43
CA LYS A 64 16.45 -5.75 -9.02
C LYS A 64 15.01 -6.24 -8.91
N ASN A 65 14.09 -5.35 -8.56
CA ASN A 65 12.72 -5.73 -8.24
C ASN A 65 11.77 -5.62 -9.44
N ASN A 66 12.10 -4.82 -10.47
CA ASN A 66 11.13 -4.54 -11.54
C ASN A 66 11.75 -3.96 -12.82
N ALA A 67 12.29 -4.79 -13.67
CA ALA A 67 12.57 -4.42 -15.08
C ALA A 67 11.30 -4.01 -15.86
N VAL A 68 10.09 -4.31 -15.34
CA VAL A 68 8.81 -4.08 -16.01
C VAL A 68 8.23 -2.69 -15.72
N LEU A 69 8.42 -2.13 -14.52
CA LEU A 69 7.86 -0.83 -14.15
C LEU A 69 8.60 0.36 -14.77
N TYR A 70 9.88 0.22 -15.12
CA TYR A 70 10.69 1.29 -15.74
C TYR A 70 10.28 1.68 -17.17
N ARG A 71 9.37 0.95 -17.80
CA ARG A 71 9.09 1.09 -19.24
C ARG A 71 8.01 2.10 -19.62
N LYS A 72 7.33 2.75 -18.67
CA LYS A 72 6.12 3.48 -19.03
C LYS A 72 6.20 5.01 -19.03
N ASN A 73 6.91 5.69 -18.15
CA ASN A 73 7.01 7.17 -18.18
C ASN A 73 8.23 7.66 -17.39
N ASP A 74 9.05 8.55 -18.00
CA ASP A 74 10.18 9.25 -17.33
C ASP A 74 9.72 10.44 -16.47
N SER A 75 8.62 10.34 -15.74
CA SER A 75 8.14 11.44 -14.90
C SER A 75 8.81 11.44 -13.53
N ALA A 76 8.98 12.63 -12.93
CA ALA A 76 9.48 12.76 -11.56
C ALA A 76 8.56 12.08 -10.52
N GLU A 77 7.29 11.94 -10.83
CA GLU A 77 6.31 11.23 -10.00
C GLU A 77 6.57 9.73 -10.01
N GLU A 78 6.78 9.14 -11.19
CA GLU A 78 7.12 7.73 -11.35
C GLU A 78 8.40 7.37 -10.60
N ALA A 79 9.45 8.21 -10.71
CA ALA A 79 10.70 8.01 -9.96
C ALA A 79 10.48 8.00 -8.44
N LYS A 80 9.57 8.83 -7.90
CA LYS A 80 9.21 8.83 -6.47
C LYS A 80 8.46 7.56 -6.08
N ILE A 81 7.54 7.08 -6.90
CA ILE A 81 6.83 5.82 -6.70
C ILE A 81 7.84 4.67 -6.64
N GLN A 82 8.79 4.60 -7.58
CA GLN A 82 9.85 3.59 -7.61
C GLN A 82 10.74 3.64 -6.37
N ALA A 83 11.12 4.85 -5.93
CA ALA A 83 11.87 5.04 -4.70
C ALA A 83 11.10 4.52 -3.48
N TRP A 84 9.81 4.85 -3.40
CA TRP A 84 8.95 4.41 -2.32
C TRP A 84 8.76 2.89 -2.31
N LEU A 85 8.50 2.26 -3.45
CA LEU A 85 8.43 0.81 -3.60
C LEU A 85 9.73 0.13 -3.19
N SER A 86 10.87 0.73 -3.53
CA SER A 86 12.19 0.23 -3.10
C SER A 86 12.32 0.22 -1.58
N LEU A 87 11.84 1.26 -0.89
CA LEU A 87 11.84 1.33 0.58
C LEU A 87 10.88 0.31 1.20
N VAL A 88 9.67 0.19 0.67
CA VAL A 88 8.69 -0.81 1.13
C VAL A 88 9.24 -2.22 0.95
N GLY A 89 9.80 -2.54 -0.21
CA GLY A 89 10.40 -3.84 -0.49
C GLY A 89 11.60 -4.15 0.41
N GLU A 90 12.44 -3.17 0.72
CA GLU A 90 13.57 -3.31 1.62
C GLU A 90 13.11 -3.61 3.06
N LYS A 91 12.15 -2.85 3.58
CA LYS A 91 11.56 -3.07 4.91
C LYS A 91 10.88 -4.43 5.01
N SER A 92 10.19 -4.85 3.96
CA SER A 92 9.52 -6.17 3.91
C SER A 92 10.52 -7.32 3.96
N LYS A 93 11.62 -7.24 3.20
CA LYS A 93 12.70 -8.23 3.23
C LYS A 93 13.37 -8.29 4.60
N PHE A 94 13.60 -7.14 5.22
CA PHE A 94 14.15 -7.08 6.57
C PHE A 94 13.21 -7.72 7.61
N ALA A 95 11.90 -7.45 7.52
CA ALA A 95 10.91 -8.02 8.44
C ALA A 95 10.89 -9.55 8.38
N VAL A 96 10.91 -10.14 7.18
CA VAL A 96 10.97 -11.61 7.02
C VAL A 96 12.25 -12.23 7.59
N LEU A 97 13.36 -11.52 7.53
CA LEU A 97 14.65 -11.99 8.09
C LEU A 97 14.69 -11.83 9.62
N SER A 98 13.93 -10.88 10.18
CA SER A 98 13.99 -10.52 11.59
C SER A 98 12.98 -11.26 12.46
N GLN A 99 11.91 -11.79 11.88
CA GLN A 99 10.84 -12.48 12.60
C GLN A 99 10.27 -13.65 11.81
N ALA A 100 9.81 -14.68 12.52
CA ALA A 100 9.09 -15.79 11.91
C ALA A 100 7.69 -15.34 11.50
N ILE A 101 7.39 -15.37 10.20
CA ILE A 101 6.07 -15.07 9.66
C ILE A 101 5.46 -16.39 9.20
N PRO A 102 4.25 -16.74 9.62
CA PRO A 102 3.58 -17.96 9.17
C PRO A 102 3.36 -17.91 7.65
N ALA A 103 3.37 -19.07 7.01
CA ALA A 103 3.03 -19.16 5.59
C ALA A 103 1.60 -18.64 5.37
N PHE A 104 1.42 -17.79 4.36
CA PHE A 104 0.11 -17.26 3.99
C PHE A 104 -0.82 -18.38 3.53
N GLN A 105 -2.02 -18.45 4.09
CA GLN A 105 -3.02 -19.50 3.80
C GLN A 105 -4.27 -18.97 3.07
N GLY A 106 -4.20 -17.75 2.56
CA GLY A 106 -5.37 -17.03 2.06
C GLY A 106 -5.96 -16.08 3.09
N LEU A 107 -6.83 -15.20 2.64
CA LEU A 107 -7.51 -14.21 3.49
C LEU A 107 -9.00 -14.20 3.10
N SER A 108 -9.84 -14.72 3.99
CA SER A 108 -11.29 -14.78 3.75
C SER A 108 -11.96 -13.43 4.02
N PHE A 109 -13.19 -13.27 3.53
CA PHE A 109 -13.99 -12.07 3.81
C PHE A 109 -14.29 -11.90 5.31
N GLU A 110 -14.49 -12.98 6.04
CA GLU A 110 -14.70 -12.96 7.49
C GLU A 110 -13.45 -12.44 8.21
N GLN A 111 -12.27 -12.89 7.79
CA GLN A 111 -11.00 -12.40 8.34
C GLN A 111 -10.76 -10.92 8.00
N LEU A 112 -11.14 -10.46 6.81
CA LEU A 112 -11.11 -9.02 6.50
C LEU A 112 -11.99 -8.22 7.45
N ARG A 113 -13.18 -8.74 7.80
CA ARG A 113 -14.05 -8.08 8.80
C ARG A 113 -13.46 -8.10 10.19
N GLU A 114 -12.81 -9.18 10.61
CA GLU A 114 -12.09 -9.24 11.88
C GLU A 114 -10.96 -8.21 11.94
N ILE A 115 -10.19 -8.05 10.86
CA ILE A 115 -9.15 -7.03 10.75
C ILE A 115 -9.76 -5.63 10.83
N ALA A 116 -10.89 -5.38 10.15
CA ALA A 116 -11.57 -4.09 10.18
C ALA A 116 -12.01 -3.70 11.61
N LEU A 117 -12.34 -4.67 12.49
CA LEU A 117 -12.70 -4.40 13.88
C LEU A 117 -11.52 -3.85 14.71
N LEU A 118 -10.27 -4.07 14.30
CA LEU A 118 -9.10 -3.44 14.96
C LEU A 118 -9.18 -1.91 14.90
N SER A 119 -9.94 -1.36 13.94
CA SER A 119 -10.17 0.06 13.81
C SER A 119 -11.01 0.67 14.94
N LEU A 120 -11.66 -0.13 15.76
CA LEU A 120 -12.44 0.37 16.90
C LEU A 120 -11.58 0.91 18.05
N GLU A 121 -10.30 0.52 18.09
CA GLU A 121 -9.36 0.92 19.12
C GLU A 121 -8.17 1.71 18.54
N PRO A 122 -8.32 3.02 18.26
CA PRO A 122 -7.27 3.83 17.61
C PRO A 122 -5.92 3.79 18.32
N ILE A 123 -5.91 3.67 19.64
CA ILE A 123 -4.68 3.60 20.44
C ILE A 123 -3.80 2.37 20.11
N ARG A 124 -4.39 1.35 19.50
CA ARG A 124 -3.71 0.11 19.11
C ARG A 124 -3.25 0.10 17.67
N ILE A 125 -3.25 1.24 16.99
CA ILE A 125 -2.84 1.34 15.58
C ILE A 125 -1.45 0.72 15.32
N ASN A 126 -0.53 0.85 16.27
CA ASN A 126 0.81 0.28 16.18
C ASN A 126 0.84 -1.26 16.19
N ASN A 127 -0.21 -1.90 16.71
CA ASN A 127 -0.28 -3.36 16.78
C ASN A 127 -0.82 -3.98 15.49
N VAL A 128 -1.40 -3.19 14.59
CA VAL A 128 -2.02 -3.70 13.35
C VAL A 128 -1.01 -4.46 12.49
N ALA A 129 0.19 -3.91 12.31
CA ALA A 129 1.24 -4.58 11.53
C ALA A 129 1.66 -5.93 12.15
N GLN A 130 1.78 -5.99 13.48
CA GLN A 130 2.11 -7.21 14.19
C GLN A 130 0.99 -8.27 14.06
N VAL A 131 -0.26 -7.88 14.25
CA VAL A 131 -1.42 -8.78 14.10
C VAL A 131 -1.49 -9.35 12.69
N LEU A 132 -1.32 -8.50 11.65
CA LEU A 132 -1.32 -8.96 10.27
C LEU A 132 -0.20 -9.95 9.98
N ALA A 133 1.00 -9.71 10.50
CA ALA A 133 2.14 -10.60 10.30
C ALA A 133 1.98 -11.93 11.05
N GLU A 134 1.65 -11.91 12.34
CA GLU A 134 1.65 -13.10 13.21
C GLU A 134 0.41 -13.98 13.01
N VAL A 135 -0.76 -13.38 12.75
CA VAL A 135 -2.03 -14.11 12.65
C VAL A 135 -2.37 -14.47 11.21
N TYR A 136 -2.15 -13.56 10.28
CA TYR A 136 -2.61 -13.73 8.89
C TYR A 136 -1.48 -13.99 7.89
N GLY A 137 -0.21 -13.89 8.31
CA GLY A 137 0.93 -14.07 7.43
C GLY A 137 1.05 -12.97 6.36
N VAL A 138 0.54 -11.76 6.64
CA VAL A 138 0.56 -10.59 5.75
C VAL A 138 1.45 -9.52 6.35
N LEU A 139 2.42 -9.03 5.59
CA LEU A 139 3.27 -7.91 6.02
C LEU A 139 2.60 -6.56 5.72
N LEU A 140 2.44 -5.73 6.73
CA LEU A 140 2.09 -4.32 6.57
C LEU A 140 3.34 -3.46 6.73
N VAL A 141 3.66 -2.69 5.70
CA VAL A 141 4.71 -1.68 5.73
C VAL A 141 4.08 -0.31 5.57
N VAL A 142 4.10 0.48 6.64
CA VAL A 142 3.74 1.89 6.55
C VAL A 142 5.00 2.69 6.26
N GLU A 143 5.00 3.42 5.15
CA GLU A 143 6.09 4.29 4.72
C GLU A 143 5.52 5.59 4.17
N PRO A 144 5.72 6.74 4.82
CA PRO A 144 5.21 8.01 4.30
C PRO A 144 5.67 8.26 2.86
N GLY A 145 4.74 8.64 1.99
CA GLY A 145 5.05 8.95 0.60
C GLY A 145 5.97 10.17 0.46
N PHE A 146 6.63 10.28 -0.68
CA PHE A 146 7.38 11.50 -1.02
C PHE A 146 6.42 12.64 -1.34
N LYS A 147 6.87 13.88 -1.12
CA LYS A 147 6.06 15.08 -1.41
C LYS A 147 5.54 15.08 -2.85
N ALA A 148 4.24 15.27 -3.00
CA ALA A 148 3.51 15.25 -4.28
C ALA A 148 3.55 13.90 -5.03
N MET A 149 3.83 12.81 -4.35
CA MET A 149 3.59 11.45 -4.85
C MET A 149 2.10 11.15 -4.74
N LYS A 150 1.49 10.75 -5.85
CA LYS A 150 0.07 10.39 -5.92
C LYS A 150 -0.06 8.87 -5.90
N MET A 151 0.10 8.31 -4.73
CA MET A 151 -0.12 6.90 -4.48
C MET A 151 -0.53 6.73 -3.03
N ASP A 152 -1.55 5.93 -2.76
CA ASP A 152 -2.07 5.68 -1.42
C ASP A 152 -1.56 4.36 -0.86
N GLY A 153 -1.42 3.33 -1.71
CA GLY A 153 -0.95 2.02 -1.30
C GLY A 153 -0.36 1.18 -2.42
N CYS A 154 0.11 0.02 -2.06
CA CYS A 154 0.52 -1.03 -3.00
C CYS A 154 0.40 -2.40 -2.37
N THR A 155 0.16 -3.41 -3.21
CA THR A 155 0.19 -4.81 -2.80
C THR A 155 1.03 -5.63 -3.75
N PHE A 156 1.91 -6.48 -3.20
CA PHE A 156 2.73 -7.45 -3.94
C PHE A 156 3.06 -8.66 -3.06
N LYS A 157 3.71 -9.70 -3.59
CA LYS A 157 4.23 -10.80 -2.78
C LYS A 157 5.73 -10.95 -2.91
N LEU A 158 6.38 -11.39 -1.84
CA LEU A 158 7.79 -11.77 -1.86
C LEU A 158 7.98 -13.15 -2.51
N ALA A 159 9.19 -13.47 -2.91
CA ALA A 159 9.52 -14.73 -3.61
C ALA A 159 9.06 -16.01 -2.87
N GLN A 160 9.01 -15.97 -1.52
CA GLN A 160 8.50 -17.08 -0.71
C GLN A 160 6.97 -17.11 -0.57
N GLY A 161 6.25 -16.22 -1.26
CA GLY A 161 4.79 -16.16 -1.24
C GLY A 161 4.18 -15.28 -0.13
N THR A 162 4.98 -14.62 0.72
CA THR A 162 4.45 -13.72 1.75
C THR A 162 3.88 -12.45 1.10
N PRO A 163 2.57 -12.14 1.24
CA PRO A 163 2.00 -10.91 0.73
C PRO A 163 2.46 -9.70 1.54
N VAL A 164 2.68 -8.60 0.86
CA VAL A 164 3.08 -7.30 1.41
C VAL A 164 2.05 -6.26 1.05
N VAL A 165 1.60 -5.53 2.02
CA VAL A 165 0.77 -4.34 1.89
C VAL A 165 1.60 -3.13 2.27
N GLY A 166 1.79 -2.20 1.34
CA GLY A 166 2.42 -0.90 1.56
C GLY A 166 1.36 0.20 1.69
N VAL A 167 1.47 1.06 2.71
CA VAL A 167 0.58 2.22 2.89
C VAL A 167 1.42 3.49 2.93
N ALA A 168 1.11 4.45 2.04
CA ALA A 168 1.92 5.66 1.84
C ALA A 168 1.63 6.80 2.81
N LEU A 169 0.61 6.71 3.66
CA LEU A 169 0.16 7.78 4.56
C LEU A 169 0.10 9.15 3.85
N ARG A 170 -0.46 9.17 2.64
CA ARG A 170 -0.63 10.39 1.86
C ARG A 170 -1.38 11.46 2.65
N TYR A 171 -2.40 11.04 3.39
CA TYR A 171 -3.14 11.85 4.33
C TYR A 171 -2.90 11.37 5.76
N ASN A 172 -2.64 12.33 6.67
CA ASN A 172 -2.53 12.04 8.10
C ASN A 172 -3.94 11.91 8.72
N ARG A 173 -4.71 10.93 8.23
CA ARG A 173 -6.13 10.73 8.61
C ARG A 173 -6.42 9.27 8.85
N TYR A 174 -7.13 9.02 9.95
CA TYR A 174 -7.48 7.67 10.41
C TYR A 174 -8.38 6.90 9.44
N ASP A 175 -9.40 7.57 8.89
CA ASP A 175 -10.32 6.98 7.91
C ASP A 175 -9.62 6.61 6.60
N ASN A 176 -8.70 7.44 6.12
CA ASN A 176 -7.94 7.17 4.91
C ASN A 176 -7.00 5.97 5.10
N PHE A 177 -6.27 5.91 6.23
CA PHE A 177 -5.41 4.77 6.53
C PHE A 177 -6.19 3.44 6.50
N TRP A 178 -7.34 3.38 7.19
CA TRP A 178 -8.12 2.14 7.25
C TRP A 178 -8.75 1.79 5.91
N PHE A 179 -9.20 2.78 5.14
CA PHE A 179 -9.73 2.50 3.81
C PHE A 179 -8.65 1.98 2.87
N THR A 180 -7.47 2.62 2.84
CA THR A 180 -6.32 2.15 2.05
C THR A 180 -5.89 0.74 2.49
N LEU A 181 -5.72 0.50 3.80
CA LEU A 181 -5.34 -0.82 4.29
C LEU A 181 -6.32 -1.90 3.87
N MET A 182 -7.62 -1.67 4.03
CA MET A 182 -8.65 -2.65 3.66
C MET A 182 -8.76 -2.86 2.16
N HIS A 183 -8.48 -1.83 1.35
CA HIS A 183 -8.39 -1.92 -0.10
C HIS A 183 -7.23 -2.82 -0.52
N GLU A 184 -6.03 -2.59 0.01
CA GLU A 184 -4.86 -3.42 -0.28
C GLU A 184 -5.04 -4.87 0.22
N LEU A 185 -5.67 -5.07 1.38
CA LEU A 185 -6.00 -6.40 1.87
C LEU A 185 -7.07 -7.10 1.01
N ALA A 186 -7.95 -6.36 0.36
CA ALA A 186 -8.88 -6.94 -0.61
C ALA A 186 -8.13 -7.46 -1.85
N HIS A 187 -7.08 -6.76 -2.32
CA HIS A 187 -6.19 -7.30 -3.35
C HIS A 187 -5.48 -8.58 -2.88
N VAL A 188 -5.00 -8.63 -1.64
CA VAL A 188 -4.42 -9.87 -1.08
C VAL A 188 -5.44 -11.01 -1.07
N SER A 189 -6.70 -10.72 -0.74
CA SER A 189 -7.77 -11.72 -0.66
C SER A 189 -8.19 -12.25 -2.04
N LEU A 190 -8.40 -11.36 -3.00
CA LEU A 190 -9.01 -11.68 -4.29
C LEU A 190 -7.99 -11.95 -5.40
N HIS A 191 -6.87 -11.23 -5.36
CA HIS A 191 -5.94 -11.13 -6.48
C HIS A 191 -4.55 -11.69 -6.18
N TYR A 192 -4.40 -12.48 -5.11
CA TYR A 192 -3.11 -13.03 -4.65
C TYR A 192 -2.26 -13.68 -5.77
N GLN A 193 -2.91 -14.36 -6.71
CA GLN A 193 -2.23 -15.02 -7.83
C GLN A 193 -1.49 -14.03 -8.76
N TYR A 194 -1.91 -12.77 -8.80
CA TYR A 194 -1.32 -11.73 -9.66
C TYR A 194 -0.25 -10.89 -8.94
N LEU A 195 -0.04 -11.08 -7.64
CA LEU A 195 0.85 -10.28 -6.80
C LEU A 195 2.36 -10.52 -7.04
N ASP A 196 2.72 -11.31 -8.04
CA ASP A 196 4.12 -11.39 -8.52
C ASP A 196 4.59 -10.04 -9.11
N GLN A 197 3.63 -9.23 -9.55
CA GLN A 197 3.84 -7.83 -9.92
C GLN A 197 3.09 -6.94 -8.93
N PRO A 198 3.67 -5.80 -8.51
CA PRO A 198 2.97 -4.87 -7.65
C PRO A 198 1.69 -4.31 -8.29
N ILE A 199 0.58 -4.36 -7.55
CA ILE A 199 -0.61 -3.57 -7.83
C ILE A 199 -0.40 -2.24 -7.11
N LEU A 200 -0.56 -1.13 -7.84
CA LEU A 200 -0.34 0.23 -7.35
C LEU A 200 -1.65 0.98 -7.38
N ASP A 201 -2.00 1.63 -6.28
CA ASP A 201 -3.29 2.29 -6.13
C ASP A 201 -3.17 3.79 -5.84
N ASP A 202 -3.83 4.60 -6.67
CA ASP A 202 -4.19 5.99 -6.38
C ASP A 202 -5.71 6.07 -6.22
N LEU A 203 -6.17 6.08 -4.97
CA LEU A 203 -7.59 6.11 -4.63
C LEU A 203 -8.32 7.40 -5.08
N GLU A 204 -7.61 8.40 -5.56
CA GLU A 204 -8.20 9.62 -6.13
C GLU A 204 -8.46 9.51 -7.64
N GLU A 205 -7.77 8.62 -8.34
CA GLU A 205 -8.04 8.34 -9.75
C GLU A 205 -9.15 7.29 -9.87
N GLU A 206 -10.17 7.58 -10.68
CA GLU A 206 -11.21 6.59 -10.99
C GLU A 206 -10.58 5.54 -11.92
N ASN A 207 -10.12 4.44 -11.34
CA ASN A 207 -9.65 3.28 -12.10
C ASN A 207 -10.82 2.30 -12.25
N ASP A 208 -11.35 2.19 -13.45
CA ASP A 208 -12.50 1.32 -13.79
C ASP A 208 -12.07 -0.13 -14.07
N SER A 209 -10.85 -0.53 -13.73
CA SER A 209 -10.48 -1.94 -13.87
C SER A 209 -11.34 -2.82 -12.97
N GLU A 210 -11.71 -4.01 -13.45
CA GLU A 210 -12.53 -4.97 -12.70
C GLU A 210 -11.93 -5.27 -11.33
N MET A 211 -10.61 -5.43 -11.26
CA MET A 211 -9.87 -5.68 -10.02
C MET A 211 -10.02 -4.55 -8.99
N GLU A 212 -9.96 -3.29 -9.44
CA GLU A 212 -10.11 -2.13 -8.56
C GLU A 212 -11.55 -1.98 -8.06
N VAL A 213 -12.52 -2.23 -8.94
CA VAL A 213 -13.95 -2.21 -8.56
C VAL A 213 -14.23 -3.27 -7.49
N GLU A 214 -13.72 -4.50 -7.67
CA GLU A 214 -13.85 -5.59 -6.70
C GLU A 214 -13.16 -5.27 -5.38
N ALA A 215 -11.92 -4.79 -5.40
CA ALA A 215 -11.17 -4.42 -4.20
C ALA A 215 -11.90 -3.31 -3.42
N ASN A 216 -12.36 -2.27 -4.10
CA ASN A 216 -13.13 -1.18 -3.51
C ASN A 216 -14.44 -1.66 -2.86
N LEU A 217 -15.13 -2.61 -3.50
CA LEU A 217 -16.37 -3.17 -2.98
C LEU A 217 -16.12 -3.99 -1.71
N ILE A 218 -15.14 -4.88 -1.75
CA ILE A 218 -14.77 -5.73 -0.60
C ILE A 218 -14.24 -4.90 0.56
N ALA A 219 -13.40 -3.89 0.31
CA ALA A 219 -12.92 -2.97 1.34
C ALA A 219 -14.09 -2.29 2.07
N LYS A 220 -15.06 -1.74 1.33
CA LYS A 220 -16.25 -1.11 1.90
C LYS A 220 -17.10 -2.08 2.69
N ASP A 221 -17.41 -3.24 2.12
CA ASP A 221 -18.29 -4.25 2.73
C ASP A 221 -17.64 -4.88 3.97
N SER A 222 -16.29 -4.93 4.04
CA SER A 222 -15.53 -5.38 5.22
C SER A 222 -15.55 -4.35 6.35
N LEU A 223 -15.43 -3.06 6.03
CA LEU A 223 -15.51 -1.97 7.02
C LEU A 223 -16.92 -1.81 7.57
N VAL A 224 -17.93 -1.91 6.72
CA VAL A 224 -19.34 -1.78 7.13
C VAL A 224 -20.25 -2.59 6.19
N SER A 225 -21.10 -3.46 6.75
CA SER A 225 -22.04 -4.22 5.94
C SER A 225 -23.01 -3.30 5.18
N ARG A 226 -23.47 -3.72 4.00
CA ARG A 226 -24.40 -2.94 3.15
C ARG A 226 -25.68 -2.52 3.88
N GLU A 227 -26.19 -3.39 4.77
CA GLU A 227 -27.37 -3.09 5.57
C GLU A 227 -27.09 -1.95 6.55
N ASN A 228 -26.01 -2.06 7.34
CA ASN A 228 -25.59 -1.05 8.28
C ASN A 228 -25.20 0.26 7.58
N TRP A 229 -24.56 0.19 6.42
CA TRP A 229 -24.23 1.36 5.62
C TRP A 229 -25.47 2.17 5.23
N ARG A 230 -26.56 1.51 4.83
CA ARG A 230 -27.81 2.22 4.51
C ARG A 230 -28.36 3.01 5.70
N LEU A 231 -28.29 2.45 6.90
CA LEU A 231 -28.74 3.12 8.13
C LEU A 231 -27.84 4.34 8.45
N ILE A 232 -26.53 4.15 8.39
CA ILE A 232 -25.53 5.21 8.59
C ILE A 232 -25.73 6.33 7.55
N TRP A 233 -25.83 5.98 6.27
CA TRP A 233 -26.01 6.95 5.20
C TRP A 233 -27.30 7.77 5.33
N ASN A 234 -28.42 7.12 5.69
CA ASN A 234 -29.70 7.79 5.86
C ASN A 234 -29.71 8.73 7.08
N SER A 235 -28.89 8.44 8.08
CA SER A 235 -28.75 9.28 9.27
C SER A 235 -27.68 10.37 9.15
N ARG A 236 -27.02 10.55 8.01
CA ARG A 236 -25.85 11.43 7.82
C ARG A 236 -26.10 12.92 8.11
N THR A 237 -27.34 13.34 8.19
CA THR A 237 -27.72 14.72 8.56
C THR A 237 -28.10 14.88 10.04
N ASP A 238 -28.29 13.76 10.75
CA ASP A 238 -28.56 13.73 12.20
C ASP A 238 -27.36 13.08 12.91
N ARG A 239 -26.52 13.91 13.52
CA ARG A 239 -25.30 13.48 14.20
C ARG A 239 -25.55 12.41 15.27
N ARG A 240 -26.64 12.54 16.03
CA ARG A 240 -26.96 11.61 17.11
C ARG A 240 -27.31 10.24 16.57
N GLN A 241 -28.16 10.19 15.57
CA GLN A 241 -28.51 8.93 14.91
C GLN A 241 -27.31 8.32 14.17
N PHE A 242 -26.50 9.14 13.50
CA PHE A 242 -25.28 8.71 12.84
C PHE A 242 -24.35 7.98 13.81
N LEU A 243 -24.02 8.58 14.95
CA LEU A 243 -23.14 7.96 15.95
C LEU A 243 -23.75 6.69 16.55
N MET A 244 -25.06 6.68 16.81
CA MET A 244 -25.77 5.50 17.30
C MET A 244 -25.69 4.33 16.29
N TYR A 245 -25.85 4.60 15.00
CA TYR A 245 -25.72 3.53 13.99
C TYR A 245 -24.27 3.09 13.77
N CYS A 246 -23.29 3.95 13.92
CA CYS A 246 -21.88 3.56 13.90
C CYS A 246 -21.60 2.57 15.05
N GLU A 247 -22.01 2.88 16.28
CA GLU A 247 -21.86 2.01 17.44
C GLU A 247 -22.55 0.67 17.23
N ARG A 248 -23.82 0.67 16.80
CA ARG A 248 -24.58 -0.56 16.52
C ARG A 248 -23.95 -1.42 15.43
N ALA A 249 -23.31 -0.81 14.45
CA ALA A 249 -22.65 -1.48 13.34
C ALA A 249 -21.24 -1.98 13.68
N ASN A 250 -20.71 -1.66 14.85
CA ASN A 250 -19.29 -1.85 15.21
C ASN A 250 -18.36 -1.21 14.17
N VAL A 251 -18.61 0.05 13.82
CA VAL A 251 -17.79 0.84 12.89
C VAL A 251 -17.30 2.09 13.62
N HIS A 252 -16.00 2.36 13.55
CA HIS A 252 -15.47 3.58 14.14
C HIS A 252 -16.06 4.81 13.44
N PRO A 253 -16.58 5.82 14.19
CA PRO A 253 -17.25 6.99 13.61
C PRO A 253 -16.41 7.76 12.57
N ALA A 254 -15.08 7.79 12.73
CA ALA A 254 -14.18 8.42 11.75
C ALA A 254 -14.24 7.73 10.39
N ILE A 255 -14.27 6.39 10.36
CA ILE A 255 -14.33 5.61 9.12
C ILE A 255 -15.67 5.86 8.42
N ALA A 256 -16.78 5.74 9.16
CA ALA A 256 -18.10 6.02 8.62
C ALA A 256 -18.21 7.48 8.10
N ALA A 257 -17.64 8.43 8.83
CA ALA A 257 -17.58 9.85 8.43
C ALA A 257 -16.77 10.04 7.14
N GLY A 258 -15.61 9.38 7.01
CA GLY A 258 -14.81 9.39 5.79
C GLY A 258 -15.59 8.89 4.57
N MET A 259 -16.27 7.74 4.72
CA MET A 259 -17.10 7.15 3.67
C MET A 259 -18.28 8.07 3.28
N VAL A 260 -18.96 8.68 4.27
CA VAL A 260 -20.06 9.65 4.01
C VAL A 260 -19.54 10.88 3.25
N ARG A 261 -18.41 11.43 3.67
CA ARG A 261 -17.77 12.60 3.02
C ARG A 261 -17.42 12.32 1.57
N HIS A 262 -16.82 11.16 1.32
CA HIS A 262 -16.45 10.72 -0.03
C HIS A 262 -17.68 10.53 -0.92
N GLN A 263 -18.68 9.77 -0.47
CA GLN A 263 -19.89 9.51 -1.25
C GLN A 263 -20.75 10.77 -1.47
N ALA A 264 -20.83 11.67 -0.47
CA ALA A 264 -21.56 12.93 -0.60
C ALA A 264 -20.77 13.99 -1.40
N LYS A 265 -19.50 13.74 -1.75
CA LYS A 265 -18.55 14.73 -2.30
C LYS A 265 -18.52 16.01 -1.46
N ASN A 266 -18.71 15.89 -0.14
CA ASN A 266 -18.77 16.99 0.81
C ASN A 266 -17.82 16.76 1.99
N TYR A 267 -16.64 17.32 1.89
CA TYR A 267 -15.55 17.15 2.86
C TYR A 267 -15.68 18.03 4.13
N LYS A 268 -16.76 18.84 4.23
CA LYS A 268 -17.08 19.61 5.44
C LYS A 268 -17.88 18.78 6.46
N LEU A 269 -18.59 17.73 5.99
CA LEU A 269 -19.35 16.85 6.87
C LEU A 269 -18.41 16.13 7.85
N TYR A 270 -18.72 16.16 9.14
CA TYR A 270 -18.02 15.43 10.18
C TYR A 270 -16.49 15.60 10.17
N SER A 271 -15.99 16.79 9.81
CA SER A 271 -14.55 17.08 9.76
C SER A 271 -13.86 16.88 11.11
N ASP A 272 -14.58 17.07 12.20
CA ASP A 272 -14.14 16.82 13.57
C ASP A 272 -14.01 15.33 13.91
N LEU A 273 -14.78 14.45 13.28
CA LEU A 273 -14.75 13.02 13.55
C LEU A 273 -13.57 12.30 12.86
N VAL A 274 -13.08 12.81 11.73
CA VAL A 274 -11.99 12.16 10.99
C VAL A 274 -10.60 12.48 11.54
N GLN A 275 -10.48 13.49 12.40
CA GLN A 275 -9.24 13.84 13.08
C GLN A 275 -9.17 13.16 14.45
N VAL A 276 -8.98 11.84 14.45
CA VAL A 276 -8.93 11.02 15.67
C VAL A 276 -7.62 11.19 16.41
N MET A 277 -6.51 11.23 15.66
CA MET A 277 -5.15 11.27 16.17
C MET A 277 -4.20 11.76 15.08
N ASP A 278 -2.98 12.13 15.46
CA ASP A 278 -1.86 12.25 14.54
C ASP A 278 -1.31 10.85 14.25
N LEU A 279 -1.63 10.32 13.06
CA LEU A 279 -1.21 8.97 12.67
C LEU A 279 0.29 8.89 12.45
N ARG A 280 0.93 9.94 11.92
CA ARG A 280 2.37 9.95 11.71
C ARG A 280 3.09 9.85 13.03
N GLU A 281 2.72 10.67 14.01
CA GLU A 281 3.26 10.61 15.36
C GLU A 281 2.99 9.25 16.01
N ALA A 282 1.75 8.76 15.95
CA ALA A 282 1.35 7.46 16.53
C ALA A 282 2.13 6.27 15.94
N LEU A 283 2.48 6.35 14.66
CA LEU A 283 3.27 5.31 13.95
C LEU A 283 4.78 5.57 14.00
N GLY A 284 5.24 6.58 14.77
CA GLY A 284 6.66 6.86 15.01
C GLY A 284 7.34 7.63 13.87
N PHE A 285 6.59 8.31 13.01
CA PHE A 285 7.14 9.18 11.97
C PHE A 285 7.26 10.62 12.47
N ALA A 286 8.36 11.29 12.10
CA ALA A 286 8.48 12.72 12.36
C ALA A 286 7.43 13.51 11.56
N ASN A 287 6.90 14.57 12.14
CA ASN A 287 6.08 15.54 11.43
C ASN A 287 6.98 16.35 10.50
N ASP A 288 6.67 16.38 9.19
CA ASP A 288 7.35 17.20 8.18
C ASP A 288 7.04 18.69 8.37
#